data_a7b9e263dff11555b4f15b19f49f2a8d
#
_entry.id   a7b9e263dff11555b4f15b19f49f2a8d
#
_cell.length_a   1.000
_cell.length_b   1.000
_cell.length_c   1.000
_cell.angle_alpha   90.00
_cell.angle_beta   90.00
_cell.angle_gamma   90.00
#
_symmetry.space_group_name_H-M   'P 1'
#
loop_
_entity.id
_entity.type
_entity.pdbx_description
1 polymer ?
#
loop_
_entity_poly.entity_id
_entity_poly.type
_entity_poly.pdbx_seq_one_letter_code
_entity_poly.pdbx_strand_id
1 'polypeptide(L)'
;MHEVSIDQPLRKVYVLFEEGKIRPIALEWGKRRWKVTRVNSSWIDRSLRPCRHGFSLTMENGEIFQVSYEEGNPVWRLEYVLTD
;
A
#
# COMPACT_ATOMS: atom_id res chain seq x y z
N MET A 1 -14.94 -13.17 -1.16
CA MET A 1 -13.83 -12.23 -0.85
C MET A 1 -14.01 -11.70 0.55
N HIS A 2 -12.98 -11.81 1.37
CA HIS A 2 -13.02 -11.37 2.77
C HIS A 2 -12.09 -10.19 2.95
N GLU A 3 -12.58 -9.18 3.65
CA GLU A 3 -11.76 -8.04 4.04
C GLU A 3 -11.27 -8.27 5.47
N VAL A 4 -9.96 -8.24 5.65
CA VAL A 4 -9.35 -8.35 6.97
C VAL A 4 -8.70 -7.01 7.29
N SER A 5 -9.23 -6.34 8.31
CA SER A 5 -8.70 -5.06 8.76
C SER A 5 -7.39 -5.28 9.51
N ILE A 6 -6.33 -4.63 9.09
CA ILE A 6 -4.99 -4.78 9.65
C ILE A 6 -4.59 -3.53 10.43
N ASP A 7 -4.60 -2.38 9.75
CA ASP A 7 -4.25 -1.07 10.31
C ASP A 7 -2.92 -1.07 11.07
N GLN A 8 -1.86 -1.52 10.42
CA GLN A 8 -0.53 -1.61 11.01
C GLN A 8 0.49 -0.84 10.17
N PRO A 9 1.50 -0.23 10.82
CA PRO A 9 2.58 0.40 10.08
C PRO A 9 3.40 -0.66 9.37
N LEU A 10 3.85 -0.34 8.15
CA LEU A 10 4.74 -1.19 7.38
C LEU A 10 6.18 -0.84 7.69
N ARG A 11 7.00 -1.85 7.93
CA ARG A 11 8.41 -1.66 8.24
C ARG A 11 9.19 -1.20 7.01
N LYS A 12 8.91 -1.79 5.86
CA LYS A 12 9.57 -1.45 4.60
C LYS A 12 8.60 -1.49 3.45
N VAL A 13 8.68 -0.48 2.59
CA VAL A 13 7.97 -0.45 1.32
C VAL A 13 9.00 -0.06 0.26
N TYR A 14 9.04 -0.83 -0.82
CA TYR A 14 9.93 -0.56 -1.95
C TYR A 14 9.10 0.12 -3.02
N VAL A 15 9.54 1.29 -3.44
CA VAL A 15 8.82 2.07 -4.45
C VAL A 15 9.74 2.40 -5.61
N LEU A 16 9.13 2.55 -6.77
CA LEU A 16 9.80 3.00 -7.97
C LEU A 16 9.27 4.39 -8.33
N PHE A 17 10.17 5.31 -8.59
CA PHE A 17 9.80 6.63 -9.07
C PHE A 17 9.95 6.65 -10.58
N GLU A 18 8.82 6.83 -11.29
CA GLU A 18 8.80 6.91 -12.74
C GLU A 18 7.98 8.12 -13.16
N GLU A 19 8.58 8.99 -13.96
CA GLU A 19 7.88 10.15 -14.52
C GLU A 19 7.12 10.97 -13.47
N GLY A 20 7.76 11.18 -12.31
CA GLY A 20 7.17 11.94 -11.22
C GLY A 20 6.10 11.21 -10.42
N LYS A 21 5.90 9.92 -10.67
CA LYS A 21 4.92 9.11 -9.96
C LYS A 21 5.60 8.06 -9.09
N ILE A 22 4.94 7.73 -7.99
CA ILE A 22 5.38 6.67 -7.07
C ILE A 22 4.61 5.41 -7.42
N ARG A 23 5.36 4.31 -7.61
CA ARG A 23 4.75 3.00 -7.84
C ARG A 23 5.30 2.00 -6.84
N PRO A 24 4.48 1.51 -5.89
CA PRO A 24 4.93 0.46 -4.97
C PRO A 24 5.20 -0.82 -5.73
N ILE A 25 6.34 -1.46 -5.44
CA ILE A 25 6.75 -2.69 -6.12
C ILE A 25 6.88 -3.88 -5.17
N ALA A 26 7.09 -3.63 -3.89
CA ALA A 26 7.16 -4.69 -2.87
C ALA A 26 7.00 -4.07 -1.50
N LEU A 27 6.71 -4.89 -0.50
CA LEU A 27 6.66 -4.46 0.89
C LEU A 27 7.02 -5.64 1.80
N GLU A 28 7.36 -5.31 3.05
CA GLU A 28 7.60 -6.32 4.08
C GLU A 28 6.52 -6.22 5.14
N TRP A 29 5.85 -7.34 5.38
CA TRP A 29 4.82 -7.45 6.40
C TRP A 29 4.75 -8.87 6.90
N GLY A 30 4.59 -9.05 8.22
CA GLY A 30 4.50 -10.37 8.81
C GLY A 30 5.77 -11.18 8.63
N LYS A 31 6.95 -10.54 8.71
CA LYS A 31 8.26 -11.17 8.53
C LYS A 31 8.47 -11.77 7.14
N ARG A 32 7.72 -11.31 6.18
CA ARG A 32 7.77 -11.79 4.80
C ARG A 32 7.81 -10.61 3.84
N ARG A 33 8.53 -10.80 2.73
CA ARG A 33 8.53 -9.86 1.62
C ARG A 33 7.42 -10.23 0.64
N TRP A 34 6.58 -9.25 0.32
CA TRP A 34 5.46 -9.40 -0.60
C TRP A 34 5.74 -8.61 -1.87
N LYS A 35 5.71 -9.29 -3.01
CA LYS A 35 5.92 -8.64 -4.29
C LYS A 35 4.59 -8.16 -4.84
N VAL A 36 4.55 -6.91 -5.33
CA VAL A 36 3.39 -6.33 -5.99
C VAL A 36 3.43 -6.71 -7.46
N THR A 37 2.36 -7.32 -7.97
CA THR A 37 2.25 -7.65 -9.39
C THR A 37 1.49 -6.59 -10.16
N ARG A 38 0.63 -5.81 -9.49
CA ARG A 38 -0.18 -4.81 -10.16
C ARG A 38 -0.62 -3.73 -9.17
N VAL A 39 -0.57 -2.48 -9.59
CA VAL A 39 -1.22 -1.38 -8.89
C VAL A 39 -2.59 -1.23 -9.52
N ASN A 40 -3.64 -1.57 -8.79
CA ASN A 40 -5.01 -1.54 -9.30
C ASN A 40 -5.55 -0.13 -9.41
N SER A 41 -5.29 0.67 -8.39
CA SER A 41 -5.72 2.06 -8.34
C SER A 41 -4.89 2.83 -7.33
N SER A 42 -4.89 4.16 -7.47
CA SER A 42 -4.28 5.06 -6.51
C SER A 42 -5.16 6.29 -6.38
N TRP A 43 -5.12 6.91 -5.20
CA TRP A 43 -5.93 8.10 -4.92
C TRP A 43 -5.24 8.97 -3.89
N ILE A 44 -5.71 10.22 -3.80
CA ILE A 44 -5.26 11.16 -2.78
C ILE A 44 -6.50 11.66 -2.04
N ASP A 45 -6.48 11.49 -0.73
CA ASP A 45 -7.54 12.04 0.12
C ASP A 45 -7.10 13.42 0.60
N ARG A 46 -7.67 14.46 -0.02
CA ARG A 46 -7.35 15.85 0.28
C ARG A 46 -8.21 16.45 1.38
N SER A 47 -9.18 15.70 1.89
CA SER A 47 -9.99 16.14 3.03
C SER A 47 -9.21 16.09 4.35
N LEU A 48 -8.13 15.29 4.36
CA LEU A 48 -7.24 15.16 5.51
C LEU A 48 -6.09 16.16 5.43
N ARG A 49 -5.56 16.54 6.60
CA ARG A 49 -4.39 17.42 6.71
C ARG A 49 -3.41 16.78 7.69
N PRO A 50 -2.27 16.24 7.23
CA PRO A 50 -1.80 16.21 5.83
C PRO A 50 -2.61 15.27 4.95
N CYS A 51 -2.49 15.44 3.63
CA CYS A 51 -3.18 14.60 2.67
C CYS A 51 -2.70 13.15 2.79
N ARG A 52 -3.60 12.22 2.52
CA ARG A 52 -3.28 10.78 2.54
C ARG A 52 -3.32 10.21 1.12
N HIS A 53 -2.25 9.52 0.76
CA HIS A 53 -2.14 8.83 -0.52
C HIS A 53 -2.44 7.35 -0.31
N GLY A 54 -3.32 6.78 -1.12
CA GLY A 54 -3.70 5.39 -1.01
C GLY A 54 -3.45 4.62 -2.29
N PHE A 55 -3.22 3.31 -2.14
CA PHE A 55 -3.00 2.40 -3.26
C PHE A 55 -3.71 1.08 -3.00
N SER A 56 -4.31 0.54 -4.04
CA SER A 56 -4.82 -0.83 -4.03
C SER A 56 -3.86 -1.66 -4.87
N LEU A 57 -3.28 -2.69 -4.26
CA LEU A 57 -2.20 -3.48 -4.85
C LEU A 57 -2.60 -4.95 -4.94
N THR A 58 -2.39 -5.56 -6.10
CA THR A 58 -2.48 -7.02 -6.20
C THR A 58 -1.10 -7.60 -5.94
N MET A 59 -1.03 -8.55 -5.02
CA MET A 59 0.20 -9.21 -4.63
C MET A 59 0.42 -10.49 -5.44
N GLU A 60 1.63 -11.05 -5.38
CA GLU A 60 2.00 -12.23 -6.18
C GLU A 60 1.13 -13.47 -5.91
N ASN A 61 0.55 -13.57 -4.71
CA ASN A 61 -0.35 -14.67 -4.37
C ASN A 61 -1.83 -14.40 -4.72
N GLY A 62 -2.13 -13.26 -5.36
CA GLY A 62 -3.48 -12.88 -5.76
C GLY A 62 -4.26 -12.09 -4.72
N GLU A 63 -3.75 -11.95 -3.52
CA GLU A 63 -4.41 -11.11 -2.50
C GLU A 63 -4.28 -9.63 -2.87
N ILE A 64 -5.23 -8.83 -2.39
CA ILE A 64 -5.23 -7.39 -2.62
C ILE A 64 -4.94 -6.69 -1.30
N PHE A 65 -3.91 -5.85 -1.29
CA PHE A 65 -3.52 -5.06 -0.13
C PHE A 65 -3.87 -3.60 -0.38
N GLN A 66 -4.55 -2.96 0.57
CA GLN A 66 -4.73 -1.52 0.54
C GLN A 66 -3.72 -0.89 1.49
N VAL A 67 -2.87 -0.04 0.94
CA VAL A 67 -1.83 0.65 1.70
C VAL A 67 -1.99 2.16 1.55
N SER A 68 -1.44 2.90 2.50
CA SER A 68 -1.50 4.36 2.45
C SER A 68 -0.30 4.97 3.16
N TYR A 69 -0.04 6.25 2.83
CA TYR A 69 0.91 7.07 3.58
C TYR A 69 0.41 8.51 3.62
N GLU A 70 0.78 9.24 4.67
CA GLU A 70 0.51 10.67 4.77
C GLU A 70 1.67 11.46 4.18
N GLU A 71 1.37 12.57 3.52
CA GLU A 71 2.41 13.45 2.98
C GLU A 71 3.36 13.89 4.10
N GLY A 72 4.67 13.80 3.82
CA GLY A 72 5.71 14.17 4.78
C GLY A 72 6.02 13.11 5.82
N ASN A 73 5.27 12.01 5.84
CA ASN A 73 5.51 10.90 6.77
C ASN A 73 6.06 9.71 5.98
N PRO A 74 7.30 9.25 6.24
CA PRO A 74 7.87 8.12 5.51
C PRO A 74 7.29 6.76 5.90
N VAL A 75 6.48 6.69 6.97
CA VAL A 75 5.91 5.43 7.42
C VAL A 75 4.60 5.17 6.68
N TRP A 76 4.57 4.07 5.96
CA TRP A 76 3.36 3.61 5.27
C TRP A 76 2.57 2.68 6.18
N ARG A 77 1.27 2.56 5.93
CA ARG A 77 0.38 1.68 6.70
C ARG A 77 -0.27 0.68 5.76
N LEU A 78 -0.40 -0.56 6.25
CA LEU A 78 -1.26 -1.57 5.63
C LEU A 78 -2.63 -1.43 6.28
N GLU A 79 -3.61 -1.00 5.52
CA GLU A 79 -4.95 -0.74 6.05
C GLU A 79 -5.77 -2.02 6.16
N TYR A 80 -5.89 -2.75 5.05
CA TYR A 80 -6.59 -4.03 5.06
C TYR A 80 -6.12 -4.92 3.91
N VAL A 81 -6.49 -6.19 4.00
CA VAL A 81 -6.21 -7.21 2.98
C VAL A 81 -7.53 -7.83 2.54
N LEU A 82 -7.68 -7.98 1.23
CA LEU A 82 -8.80 -8.71 0.64
C LEU A 82 -8.29 -10.07 0.20
N THR A 83 -8.93 -11.12 0.72
CA THR A 83 -8.59 -12.50 0.38
C THR A 83 -9.83 -13.22 -0.14
N ASP A 84 -9.63 -14.27 -0.88
CA ASP A 84 -10.72 -15.13 -1.33
C ASP A 84 -11.04 -16.20 -0.31
#